data_69c616abfa1cc84de7d4d26c74f85c4f
#
_entry.id   69c616abfa1cc84de7d4d26c74f85c4f
#
_cell.length_a   1.000
_cell.length_b   1.000
_cell.length_c   1.000
_cell.angle_alpha   90.00
_cell.angle_beta   90.00
_cell.angle_gamma   90.00
#
_symmetry.space_group_name_H-M   'P 1'
#
loop_
_entity.id
_entity.type
_entity.pdbx_description
1 polymer ?
#
loop_
_entity_poly.entity_id
_entity_poly.type
_entity_poly.pdbx_seq_one_letter_code
_entity_poly.pdbx_strand_id
1 'polypeptide(L)'
;AYIADPVVVDELDDIARLSGIPECPRISIFHALNQKAIARCHAEKVGKRYEDLNLVVAHMGGGISVSAHCKGRVIANNALDGDGPIAPERAGTVPAGALVNLCFSGKYSQRDVLKMLAGKGGLVAHLNQNSVQQICIDIEKGDQKSKAVLDAMSYSIAKEIGSKVRWMPSCLRAAWRTTNR
;
A
#
# COMPACT_ATOMS: atom_id res chain seq x y z
N ALA A 1 -3.05 -30.55 -0.57
CA ALA A 1 -3.66 -29.27 -0.90
C ALA A 1 -2.56 -28.27 -1.24
N TYR A 2 -2.80 -27.40 -2.22
CA TYR A 2 -1.89 -26.31 -2.61
C TYR A 2 -2.58 -24.97 -2.38
N ILE A 3 -1.81 -23.96 -1.95
CA ILE A 3 -2.25 -22.56 -1.85
C ILE A 3 -1.44 -21.77 -2.86
N ALA A 4 -2.12 -21.08 -3.78
CA ALA A 4 -1.46 -20.22 -4.76
C ALA A 4 -1.38 -18.79 -4.24
N ASP A 5 -0.21 -18.17 -4.36
CA ASP A 5 0.05 -16.76 -4.03
C ASP A 5 -0.61 -16.31 -2.69
N PRO A 6 -0.29 -16.92 -1.53
CA PRO A 6 -0.84 -16.51 -0.24
C PRO A 6 -0.45 -15.06 0.09
N VAL A 7 -1.19 -14.40 0.98
CA VAL A 7 -0.96 -13.00 1.36
C VAL A 7 0.44 -12.72 1.91
N VAL A 8 1.12 -13.77 2.39
CA VAL A 8 2.47 -13.75 2.96
C VAL A 8 3.53 -14.27 1.99
N VAL A 9 3.20 -14.42 0.69
CA VAL A 9 4.23 -14.76 -0.29
C VAL A 9 5.33 -13.70 -0.26
N ASP A 10 6.57 -14.15 -0.17
CA ASP A 10 7.71 -13.26 0.03
C ASP A 10 8.72 -13.39 -1.10
N GLU A 11 8.72 -12.37 -1.95
CA GLU A 11 9.62 -12.22 -3.10
C GLU A 11 10.37 -10.88 -3.03
N LEU A 12 10.33 -10.19 -1.87
CA LEU A 12 10.98 -8.89 -1.70
C LEU A 12 12.48 -8.97 -1.97
N ASP A 13 13.01 -7.95 -2.61
CA ASP A 13 14.46 -7.74 -2.65
C ASP A 13 14.97 -7.44 -1.23
N ASP A 14 16.17 -7.89 -0.88
CA ASP A 14 16.75 -7.73 0.46
C ASP A 14 16.79 -6.26 0.90
N ILE A 15 17.10 -5.36 0.00
CA ILE A 15 17.12 -3.92 0.28
C ILE A 15 15.72 -3.37 0.60
N ALA A 16 14.65 -3.98 0.09
CA ALA A 16 13.28 -3.57 0.39
C ALA A 16 12.82 -3.98 1.79
N ARG A 17 13.53 -4.90 2.44
CA ARG A 17 13.26 -5.35 3.81
C ARG A 17 13.79 -4.41 4.89
N LEU A 18 14.81 -3.60 4.55
CA LEU A 18 15.45 -2.74 5.52
C LEU A 18 14.54 -1.57 5.89
N SER A 19 14.33 -1.38 7.17
CA SER A 19 13.80 -0.15 7.74
C SER A 19 14.93 0.66 8.40
N GLY A 20 14.62 1.82 8.95
CA GLY A 20 15.58 2.60 9.74
C GLY A 20 15.87 2.03 11.13
N ILE A 21 15.15 0.98 11.54
CA ILE A 21 15.28 0.32 12.86
C ILE A 21 15.42 -1.18 12.61
N PRO A 22 16.56 -1.82 12.94
CA PRO A 22 16.82 -3.23 12.67
C PRO A 22 15.78 -4.18 13.27
N GLU A 23 15.22 -3.86 14.43
CA GLU A 23 14.20 -4.64 15.13
C GLU A 23 12.82 -4.56 14.47
N CYS A 24 12.65 -3.67 13.49
CA CYS A 24 11.39 -3.46 12.76
C CYS A 24 11.58 -3.64 11.25
N PRO A 25 11.96 -4.82 10.75
CA PRO A 25 12.15 -5.04 9.32
C PRO A 25 10.81 -4.93 8.58
N ARG A 26 10.86 -4.56 7.30
CA ARG A 26 9.68 -4.63 6.42
C ARG A 26 9.40 -6.07 6.06
N ILE A 27 8.13 -6.44 6.07
CA ILE A 27 7.64 -7.79 5.76
C ILE A 27 6.74 -7.76 4.53
N SER A 28 6.59 -8.91 3.89
CA SER A 28 5.71 -9.07 2.74
C SER A 28 4.32 -9.50 3.19
N ILE A 29 3.38 -8.53 3.21
CA ILE A 29 1.95 -8.81 3.41
C ILE A 29 1.17 -7.94 2.43
N PHE A 30 0.60 -8.54 1.37
CA PHE A 30 -0.13 -7.82 0.34
C PHE A 30 -1.17 -8.72 -0.34
N HIS A 31 -2.01 -8.18 -1.22
CA HIS A 31 -3.02 -8.94 -1.94
C HIS A 31 -2.41 -9.73 -3.12
N ALA A 32 -1.52 -10.67 -2.80
CA ALA A 32 -0.65 -11.35 -3.74
C ALA A 32 -1.42 -12.05 -4.88
N LEU A 33 -2.40 -12.89 -4.54
CA LEU A 33 -3.18 -13.63 -5.53
C LEU A 33 -3.85 -12.68 -6.55
N ASN A 34 -4.52 -11.64 -6.08
CA ASN A 34 -5.20 -10.68 -6.96
C ASN A 34 -4.21 -9.89 -7.81
N GLN A 35 -3.16 -9.35 -7.22
CA GLN A 35 -2.17 -8.55 -7.94
C GLN A 35 -1.44 -9.35 -9.00
N LYS A 36 -0.99 -10.58 -8.70
CA LYS A 36 -0.31 -11.44 -9.67
C LYS A 36 -1.27 -11.91 -10.77
N ALA A 37 -2.53 -12.20 -10.45
CA ALA A 37 -3.54 -12.55 -11.44
C ALA A 37 -3.79 -11.40 -12.43
N ILE A 38 -4.00 -10.18 -11.93
CA ILE A 38 -4.21 -8.99 -12.78
C ILE A 38 -2.96 -8.67 -13.62
N ALA A 39 -1.75 -8.82 -13.05
CA ALA A 39 -0.50 -8.65 -13.80
C ALA A 39 -0.38 -9.64 -14.96
N ARG A 40 -0.73 -10.92 -14.75
CA ARG A 40 -0.76 -11.95 -15.81
C ARG A 40 -1.82 -11.62 -16.87
N CYS A 41 -3.04 -11.27 -16.47
CA CYS A 41 -4.09 -10.86 -17.41
C CYS A 41 -3.68 -9.64 -18.26
N HIS A 42 -2.97 -8.67 -17.65
CA HIS A 42 -2.44 -7.53 -18.41
C HIS A 42 -1.36 -7.99 -19.41
N ALA A 43 -0.45 -8.86 -19.00
CA ALA A 43 0.60 -9.39 -19.86
C ALA A 43 0.00 -10.10 -21.10
N GLU A 44 -1.00 -10.95 -20.90
CA GLU A 44 -1.73 -11.61 -22.00
C GLU A 44 -2.38 -10.60 -22.97
N LYS A 45 -3.04 -9.56 -22.44
CA LYS A 45 -3.67 -8.51 -23.26
C LYS A 45 -2.70 -7.74 -24.13
N VAL A 46 -1.45 -7.55 -23.67
CA VAL A 46 -0.40 -6.85 -24.44
C VAL A 46 0.50 -7.81 -25.23
N GLY A 47 0.17 -9.10 -25.29
CA GLY A 47 0.92 -10.12 -26.03
C GLY A 47 2.32 -10.39 -25.50
N LYS A 48 2.52 -10.25 -24.18
CA LYS A 48 3.82 -10.47 -23.52
C LYS A 48 3.66 -11.50 -22.39
N ARG A 49 4.77 -12.06 -21.94
CA ARG A 49 4.80 -12.86 -20.71
C ARG A 49 4.88 -11.94 -19.51
N TYR A 50 4.32 -12.34 -18.38
CA TYR A 50 4.41 -11.57 -17.13
C TYR A 50 5.87 -11.39 -16.68
N GLU A 51 6.73 -12.40 -16.93
CA GLU A 51 8.16 -12.39 -16.61
C GLU A 51 8.98 -11.42 -17.48
N ASP A 52 8.39 -10.88 -18.55
CA ASP A 52 9.04 -9.90 -19.43
C ASP A 52 8.65 -8.45 -19.08
N LEU A 53 7.77 -8.26 -18.09
CA LEU A 53 7.21 -6.96 -17.72
C LEU A 53 7.72 -6.45 -16.36
N ASN A 54 7.79 -5.11 -16.28
CA ASN A 54 7.90 -4.38 -15.03
C ASN A 54 6.60 -3.57 -14.85
N LEU A 55 5.88 -3.82 -13.75
CA LEU A 55 4.56 -3.24 -13.49
C LEU A 55 4.49 -2.67 -12.07
N VAL A 56 3.72 -1.62 -11.90
CA VAL A 56 3.20 -1.25 -10.59
C VAL A 56 1.74 -1.67 -10.55
N VAL A 57 1.38 -2.49 -9.59
CA VAL A 57 0.01 -2.96 -9.39
C VAL A 57 -0.54 -2.43 -8.09
N ALA A 58 -1.66 -1.73 -8.15
CA ALA A 58 -2.39 -1.24 -7.00
C ALA A 58 -3.70 -2.04 -6.85
N HIS A 59 -3.81 -2.81 -5.78
CA HIS A 59 -5.07 -3.40 -5.35
C HIS A 59 -5.77 -2.41 -4.43
N MET A 60 -6.98 -1.99 -4.80
CA MET A 60 -7.78 -1.02 -4.06
C MET A 60 -9.10 -1.66 -3.62
N GLY A 61 -9.16 -2.05 -2.35
CA GLY A 61 -10.32 -2.63 -1.68
C GLY A 61 -10.48 -2.06 -0.28
N GLY A 62 -11.05 -2.79 0.67
CA GLY A 62 -11.12 -2.40 2.09
C GLY A 62 -9.73 -2.16 2.71
N GLY A 63 -8.73 -2.91 2.27
CA GLY A 63 -7.30 -2.59 2.39
C GLY A 63 -6.72 -2.25 1.02
N ILE A 64 -5.64 -1.48 0.99
CA ILE A 64 -4.94 -1.10 -0.25
C ILE A 64 -3.50 -1.55 -0.18
N SER A 65 -3.03 -2.23 -1.25
CA SER A 65 -1.63 -2.57 -1.41
C SER A 65 -1.12 -2.19 -2.79
N VAL A 66 0.06 -1.57 -2.82
CA VAL A 66 0.75 -1.14 -4.03
C VAL A 66 2.09 -1.85 -4.10
N SER A 67 2.35 -2.56 -5.19
CA SER A 67 3.55 -3.38 -5.32
C SER A 67 4.27 -3.13 -6.63
N ALA A 68 5.60 -3.25 -6.59
CA ALA A 68 6.46 -3.26 -7.76
C ALA A 68 6.69 -4.71 -8.21
N HIS A 69 6.20 -5.03 -9.39
CA HIS A 69 6.40 -6.32 -10.05
C HIS A 69 7.53 -6.19 -11.07
N CYS A 70 8.59 -6.97 -10.90
CA CYS A 70 9.75 -6.98 -11.80
C CYS A 70 9.96 -8.41 -12.30
N LYS A 71 9.78 -8.63 -13.60
CA LYS A 71 10.05 -9.91 -14.27
C LYS A 71 9.40 -11.11 -13.52
N GLY A 72 8.10 -10.98 -13.22
CA GLY A 72 7.32 -12.04 -12.60
C GLY A 72 7.41 -12.12 -11.07
N ARG A 73 8.27 -11.32 -10.41
CA ARG A 73 8.45 -11.27 -8.94
C ARG A 73 7.94 -9.96 -8.37
N VAL A 74 7.43 -10.00 -7.15
CA VAL A 74 7.03 -8.81 -6.38
C VAL A 74 8.20 -8.37 -5.51
N ILE A 75 9.02 -7.44 -6.02
CA ILE A 75 10.29 -7.02 -5.41
C ILE A 75 10.14 -5.99 -4.30
N ALA A 76 9.01 -5.29 -4.25
CA ALA A 76 8.68 -4.35 -3.18
C ALA A 76 7.16 -4.20 -3.06
N ASN A 77 6.65 -4.14 -1.85
CA ASN A 77 5.25 -3.82 -1.55
C ASN A 77 5.17 -2.99 -0.26
N ASN A 78 3.99 -2.45 0.03
CA ASN A 78 3.67 -1.96 1.36
C ASN A 78 3.02 -3.09 2.16
N ALA A 79 3.46 -3.30 3.39
CA ALA A 79 2.84 -4.25 4.29
C ALA A 79 1.47 -3.75 4.75
N LEU A 80 0.47 -4.64 4.78
CA LEU A 80 -0.91 -4.29 5.12
C LEU A 80 -1.16 -4.05 6.62
N ASP A 81 -0.16 -4.21 7.46
CA ASP A 81 -0.24 -4.16 8.93
C ASP A 81 0.24 -2.83 9.55
N GLY A 82 0.32 -1.76 8.79
CA GLY A 82 0.68 -0.43 9.29
C GLY A 82 1.57 0.38 8.35
N ASP A 83 1.73 -0.10 7.12
CA ASP A 83 2.48 0.60 6.07
C ASP A 83 1.59 0.88 4.86
N GLY A 84 2.00 1.82 4.01
CA GLY A 84 1.33 2.14 2.75
C GLY A 84 0.25 3.20 2.82
N PRO A 85 -0.68 3.23 1.87
CA PRO A 85 -1.66 4.30 1.75
C PRO A 85 -2.80 4.18 2.76
N ILE A 86 -3.46 5.29 3.03
CA ILE A 86 -4.76 5.31 3.70
C ILE A 86 -5.73 4.46 2.87
N ALA A 87 -6.49 3.60 3.54
CA ALA A 87 -7.48 2.73 2.89
C ALA A 87 -8.85 2.88 3.58
N PRO A 88 -9.93 2.33 3.02
CA PRO A 88 -11.24 2.40 3.67
C PRO A 88 -11.25 1.98 5.13
N GLU A 89 -10.54 0.92 5.51
CA GLU A 89 -10.55 0.34 6.86
C GLU A 89 -9.17 0.29 7.52
N ARG A 90 -8.13 0.90 6.91
CA ARG A 90 -6.75 0.87 7.41
C ARG A 90 -6.16 2.27 7.47
N ALA A 91 -5.40 2.53 8.53
CA ALA A 91 -4.77 3.83 8.75
C ALA A 91 -3.68 4.16 7.70
N GLY A 92 -3.03 3.13 7.13
CA GLY A 92 -1.82 3.31 6.33
C GLY A 92 -0.64 3.74 7.20
N THR A 93 0.38 4.33 6.58
CA THR A 93 1.54 4.86 7.29
C THR A 93 1.15 6.05 8.17
N VAL A 94 1.40 5.93 9.46
CA VAL A 94 1.18 6.99 10.45
C VAL A 94 2.53 7.52 10.97
N PRO A 95 2.59 8.79 11.47
CA PRO A 95 3.81 9.31 12.09
C PRO A 95 4.20 8.46 13.30
N ALA A 96 5.39 7.81 13.26
CA ALA A 96 5.82 6.85 14.27
C ALA A 96 5.86 7.46 15.68
N GLY A 97 6.39 8.70 15.84
CA GLY A 97 6.42 9.37 17.14
C GLY A 97 5.03 9.63 17.73
N ALA A 98 4.05 9.98 16.90
CA ALA A 98 2.68 10.16 17.36
C ALA A 98 2.05 8.82 17.78
N LEU A 99 2.33 7.74 17.05
CA LEU A 99 1.88 6.39 17.41
C LEU A 99 2.47 5.94 18.75
N VAL A 100 3.77 6.14 18.98
CA VAL A 100 4.41 5.84 20.26
C VAL A 100 3.75 6.61 21.40
N ASN A 101 3.56 7.92 21.25
CA ASN A 101 2.86 8.73 22.25
C ASN A 101 1.44 8.23 22.54
N LEU A 102 0.72 7.76 21.51
CA LEU A 102 -0.61 7.17 21.66
C LEU A 102 -0.53 5.86 22.48
N CYS A 103 0.41 4.97 22.16
CA CYS A 103 0.60 3.70 22.85
C CYS A 103 0.89 3.87 24.33
N PHE A 104 1.71 4.87 24.71
CA PHE A 104 2.10 5.13 26.08
C PHE A 104 1.25 6.18 26.80
N SER A 105 0.13 6.62 26.19
CA SER A 105 -0.78 7.59 26.79
C SER A 105 -1.60 7.06 27.99
N GLY A 106 -1.66 5.73 28.16
CA GLY A 106 -2.53 5.07 29.12
C GLY A 106 -4.02 5.06 28.72
N LYS A 107 -4.39 5.65 27.56
CA LYS A 107 -5.79 5.77 27.13
C LYS A 107 -6.30 4.55 26.36
N TYR A 108 -5.41 3.80 25.74
CA TYR A 108 -5.75 2.71 24.82
C TYR A 108 -4.94 1.45 25.14
N SER A 109 -5.57 0.30 25.05
CA SER A 109 -4.89 -0.98 25.11
C SER A 109 -4.16 -1.25 23.78
N GLN A 110 -3.17 -2.16 23.78
CA GLN A 110 -2.53 -2.63 22.56
C GLN A 110 -3.56 -3.08 21.50
N ARG A 111 -4.60 -3.81 21.94
CA ARG A 111 -5.67 -4.29 21.06
C ARG A 111 -6.43 -3.14 20.42
N ASP A 112 -6.66 -2.03 21.13
CA ASP A 112 -7.35 -0.87 20.57
C ASP A 112 -6.49 -0.17 19.52
N VAL A 113 -5.19 0.00 19.79
CA VAL A 113 -4.25 0.59 18.83
C VAL A 113 -4.14 -0.26 17.57
N LEU A 114 -4.02 -1.59 17.70
CA LEU A 114 -4.01 -2.48 16.53
C LEU A 114 -5.29 -2.39 15.71
N LYS A 115 -6.45 -2.22 16.35
CA LYS A 115 -7.71 -1.99 15.63
C LYS A 115 -7.75 -0.62 14.93
N MET A 116 -7.12 0.42 15.49
CA MET A 116 -6.99 1.72 14.82
C MET A 116 -6.12 1.61 13.57
N LEU A 117 -5.09 0.76 13.58
CA LEU A 117 -4.26 0.51 12.40
C LEU A 117 -5.02 -0.32 11.35
N ALA A 118 -5.77 -1.35 11.76
CA ALA A 118 -6.48 -2.26 10.85
C ALA A 118 -7.89 -2.57 11.33
N GLY A 119 -8.90 -2.23 10.53
CA GLY A 119 -10.32 -2.46 10.76
C GLY A 119 -11.11 -1.22 11.21
N LYS A 120 -10.48 -0.28 11.95
CA LYS A 120 -11.09 0.98 12.38
C LYS A 120 -10.28 2.22 11.98
N GLY A 121 -9.33 2.06 11.08
CA GLY A 121 -8.52 3.15 10.51
C GLY A 121 -9.12 3.72 9.24
N GLY A 122 -8.38 4.62 8.60
CA GLY A 122 -8.72 5.16 7.29
C GLY A 122 -10.04 5.92 7.23
N LEU A 123 -10.83 5.64 6.19
CA LEU A 123 -12.12 6.32 5.99
C LEU A 123 -13.08 6.05 7.16
N VAL A 124 -13.08 4.84 7.71
CA VAL A 124 -13.90 4.49 8.88
C VAL A 124 -13.56 5.38 10.08
N ALA A 125 -12.28 5.65 10.34
CA ALA A 125 -11.86 6.49 11.45
C ALA A 125 -12.32 7.95 11.30
N HIS A 126 -12.29 8.48 10.09
CA HIS A 126 -12.57 9.88 9.81
C HIS A 126 -14.05 10.17 9.55
N LEU A 127 -14.75 9.23 8.87
CA LEU A 127 -16.08 9.43 8.30
C LEU A 127 -17.12 8.44 8.86
N ASN A 128 -16.69 7.47 9.66
CA ASN A 128 -17.53 6.33 10.10
C ASN A 128 -18.19 5.60 8.92
N GLN A 129 -17.50 5.57 7.75
CA GLN A 129 -17.98 5.04 6.48
C GLN A 129 -16.82 4.43 5.71
N ASN A 130 -17.02 3.24 5.13
CA ASN A 130 -16.04 2.54 4.29
C ASN A 130 -16.43 2.48 2.81
N SER A 131 -17.67 2.83 2.47
CA SER A 131 -18.14 2.85 1.08
C SER A 131 -17.67 4.12 0.38
N VAL A 132 -16.68 3.99 -0.50
CA VAL A 132 -16.21 5.10 -1.36
C VAL A 132 -17.33 5.64 -2.24
N GLN A 133 -18.23 4.77 -2.71
CA GLN A 133 -19.39 5.19 -3.50
C GLN A 133 -20.29 6.14 -2.71
N GLN A 134 -20.61 5.80 -1.46
CA GLN A 134 -21.44 6.66 -0.60
C GLN A 134 -20.72 7.99 -0.30
N ILE A 135 -19.42 7.94 -0.04
CA ILE A 135 -18.60 9.14 0.19
C ILE A 135 -18.63 10.06 -1.04
N CYS A 136 -18.55 9.53 -2.26
CA CYS A 136 -18.68 10.32 -3.48
C CYS A 136 -20.05 11.02 -3.57
N ILE A 137 -21.13 10.31 -3.24
CA ILE A 137 -22.49 10.89 -3.19
C ILE A 137 -22.57 12.03 -2.15
N ASP A 138 -21.93 11.87 -1.00
CA ASP A 138 -21.94 12.89 0.06
C ASP A 138 -21.12 14.13 -0.37
N ILE A 139 -20.02 13.93 -1.10
CA ILE A 139 -19.25 15.01 -1.71
C ILE A 139 -20.08 15.80 -2.73
N GLU A 140 -20.84 15.13 -3.58
CA GLU A 140 -21.75 15.76 -4.55
C GLU A 140 -22.82 16.60 -3.87
N LYS A 141 -23.21 16.23 -2.63
CA LYS A 141 -24.11 17.01 -1.77
C LYS A 141 -23.44 18.16 -1.01
N GLY A 142 -22.11 18.33 -1.20
CA GLY A 142 -21.35 19.43 -0.62
C GLY A 142 -20.57 19.10 0.65
N ASP A 143 -20.44 17.83 1.06
CA ASP A 143 -19.66 17.45 2.24
C ASP A 143 -18.15 17.64 2.01
N GLN A 144 -17.63 18.75 2.52
CA GLN A 144 -16.22 19.14 2.41
C GLN A 144 -15.30 18.23 3.25
N LYS A 145 -15.79 17.66 4.36
CA LYS A 145 -15.00 16.73 5.18
C LYS A 145 -14.77 15.44 4.42
N SER A 146 -15.81 14.88 3.83
CA SER A 146 -15.71 13.67 2.98
C SER A 146 -14.75 13.91 1.81
N LYS A 147 -14.82 15.09 1.16
CA LYS A 147 -13.90 15.46 0.09
C LYS A 147 -12.45 15.46 0.57
N ALA A 148 -12.14 16.17 1.65
CA ALA A 148 -10.78 16.28 2.16
C ALA A 148 -10.18 14.93 2.53
N VAL A 149 -10.97 14.02 3.15
CA VAL A 149 -10.50 12.69 3.54
C VAL A 149 -10.29 11.79 2.32
N LEU A 150 -11.17 11.85 1.32
CA LEU A 150 -11.02 11.08 0.08
C LEU A 150 -9.81 11.57 -0.75
N ASP A 151 -9.59 12.88 -0.80
CA ASP A 151 -8.41 13.49 -1.45
C ASP A 151 -7.11 13.04 -0.76
N ALA A 152 -7.10 13.00 0.59
CA ALA A 152 -5.94 12.50 1.35
C ALA A 152 -5.65 11.02 1.07
N MET A 153 -6.68 10.17 0.98
CA MET A 153 -6.53 8.78 0.59
C MET A 153 -5.95 8.67 -0.83
N SER A 154 -6.51 9.39 -1.79
CA SER A 154 -6.06 9.41 -3.19
C SER A 154 -4.61 9.88 -3.31
N TYR A 155 -4.25 10.94 -2.59
CA TYR A 155 -2.87 11.44 -2.52
C TYR A 155 -1.91 10.38 -1.96
N SER A 156 -2.29 9.68 -0.89
CA SER A 156 -1.46 8.64 -0.28
C SER A 156 -1.23 7.45 -1.24
N ILE A 157 -2.25 7.07 -2.02
CA ILE A 157 -2.14 6.04 -3.06
C ILE A 157 -1.16 6.49 -4.17
N ALA A 158 -1.33 7.72 -4.66
CA ALA A 158 -0.46 8.28 -5.70
C ALA A 158 1.01 8.33 -5.25
N LYS A 159 1.26 8.69 -3.98
CA LYS A 159 2.59 8.67 -3.38
C LYS A 159 3.20 7.27 -3.38
N GLU A 160 2.43 6.24 -3.01
CA GLU A 160 2.90 4.84 -3.02
C GLU A 160 3.19 4.36 -4.44
N ILE A 161 2.34 4.66 -5.41
CA ILE A 161 2.58 4.33 -6.82
C ILE A 161 3.88 5.00 -7.30
N GLY A 162 4.06 6.29 -7.02
CA GLY A 162 5.27 7.04 -7.41
C GLY A 162 6.54 6.46 -6.81
N SER A 163 6.50 6.03 -5.54
CA SER A 163 7.63 5.38 -4.88
C SER A 163 8.03 4.07 -5.55
N LYS A 164 7.08 3.25 -5.97
CA LYS A 164 7.31 1.96 -6.62
C LYS A 164 7.84 2.13 -8.06
N VAL A 165 7.37 3.14 -8.79
CA VAL A 165 7.87 3.45 -10.14
C VAL A 165 9.37 3.77 -10.11
N ARG A 166 9.83 4.59 -9.16
CA ARG A 166 11.26 4.92 -9.02
C ARG A 166 12.13 3.76 -8.57
N TRP A 167 11.54 2.78 -7.90
CA TRP A 167 12.26 1.60 -7.43
C TRP A 167 12.56 0.57 -8.53
N MET A 168 11.89 0.63 -9.67
CA MET A 168 12.14 -0.32 -10.75
C MET A 168 13.55 -0.13 -11.35
N PRO A 169 14.28 -1.23 -11.63
CA PRO A 169 15.68 -1.18 -12.10
C PRO A 169 15.92 -0.27 -13.30
N SER A 170 14.95 -0.12 -14.21
CA SER A 170 15.01 0.79 -15.36
C SER A 170 14.95 2.27 -14.98
N CYS A 171 14.25 2.63 -13.90
CA CYS A 171 14.11 4.00 -13.42
C CYS A 171 15.34 4.45 -12.63
N LEU A 172 15.95 3.56 -11.85
CA LEU A 172 17.19 3.84 -11.11
C LEU A 172 18.35 4.17 -12.06
N ARG A 173 18.47 3.49 -13.19
CA ARG A 173 19.51 3.79 -14.21
C ARG A 173 19.32 5.17 -14.83
N ALA A 174 18.10 5.65 -15.01
CA ALA A 174 17.83 6.98 -15.55
C ALA A 174 18.16 8.09 -14.54
N ALA A 175 17.81 7.92 -13.25
CA ALA A 175 18.13 8.89 -12.19
C ALA A 175 19.64 9.02 -11.94
N TRP A 176 20.38 7.91 -12.01
CA TRP A 176 21.85 7.90 -11.83
C TRP A 176 22.61 8.58 -12.97
N ARG A 177 22.08 8.54 -14.20
CA ARG A 177 22.69 9.24 -15.36
C ARG A 177 22.50 10.76 -15.34
N THR A 178 21.47 11.29 -14.69
CA THR A 178 21.22 12.73 -14.65
C THR A 178 22.00 13.46 -13.56
N THR A 179 22.55 12.77 -12.57
CA THR A 179 23.37 13.37 -11.50
C THR A 179 24.87 13.43 -11.81
N ASN A 180 25.33 12.80 -12.92
CA ASN A 180 26.72 12.77 -13.36
C ASN A 180 26.96 13.56 -14.65
N ARG A 181 26.22 14.66 -14.89
CA ARG A 181 26.53 15.65 -15.94
C ARG A 181 26.73 17.02 -15.33
#